data_468bff1c2be4a89a0b93c7db948af0dd
#
_entry.id   468bff1c2be4a89a0b93c7db948af0dd
#
_cell.length_a   1.000
_cell.length_b   1.000
_cell.length_c   1.000
_cell.angle_alpha   90.00
_cell.angle_beta   90.00
_cell.angle_gamma   90.00
#
_symmetry.space_group_name_H-M   'P 1'
#
loop_
_entity.id
_entity.type
_entity.pdbx_description
1 polymer ?
#
loop_
_entity_poly.entity_id
_entity_poly.type
_entity_poly.pdbx_seq_one_letter_code
_entity_poly.pdbx_strand_id
1 'polypeptide(L)'
;MKIAAVLFDAGNTLLFLDYERLAREVGAAVGVPLTAQGLEAQSGEAALQLERSDTSDHDRASRYLESLFLLAGVPREKLGLVRDTLLRLHGERHLWSAMHPGTPAALARMRQAGLRLGVVSNSDGRGEEALAAAGIRSDFEVIVDSRLVGFEKPDPRIFQAALEPLGIAPEGALYVGDIYEVDVIGARRAGMDVVLLDPAGNHAGRDVQTVASIAAVADLILSLTPEP
;
A
#
# COMPACT_ATOMS: atom_id res chain seq x y z
N MET A 1 -19.78 4.92 -16.63
CA MET A 1 -19.29 6.22 -16.12
C MET A 1 -17.82 6.36 -16.54
N LYS A 2 -17.33 7.57 -16.83
CA LYS A 2 -15.93 7.77 -17.22
C LYS A 2 -15.11 8.01 -15.94
N ILE A 3 -14.15 7.15 -15.63
CA ILE A 3 -13.20 7.35 -14.54
C ILE A 3 -12.34 8.57 -14.89
N ALA A 4 -12.29 9.55 -13.99
CA ALA A 4 -11.54 10.79 -14.12
C ALA A 4 -10.28 10.80 -13.22
N ALA A 5 -10.30 10.03 -12.11
CA ALA A 5 -9.19 9.93 -11.20
C ALA A 5 -8.95 8.48 -10.73
N VAL A 6 -7.70 8.20 -10.36
CA VAL A 6 -7.32 6.97 -9.67
C VAL A 6 -6.60 7.34 -8.38
N LEU A 7 -7.14 6.85 -7.25
CA LEU A 7 -6.53 7.01 -5.95
C LEU A 7 -5.90 5.68 -5.53
N PHE A 8 -4.69 5.73 -5.00
CA PHE A 8 -3.93 4.55 -4.60
C PHE A 8 -3.67 4.55 -3.10
N ASP A 9 -3.67 3.39 -2.49
CA ASP A 9 -2.91 3.18 -1.27
C ASP A 9 -1.40 3.26 -1.57
N ALA A 10 -0.59 3.46 -0.52
CA ALA A 10 0.87 3.54 -0.67
C ALA A 10 1.56 2.22 -0.31
N GLY A 11 1.39 1.74 0.91
CA GLY A 11 2.09 0.56 1.43
C GLY A 11 1.58 -0.75 0.80
N ASN A 12 2.46 -1.63 0.33
CA ASN A 12 2.15 -2.87 -0.39
C ASN A 12 1.31 -2.68 -1.67
N THR A 13 1.04 -1.43 -2.06
CA THR A 13 0.38 -1.08 -3.32
C THR A 13 1.35 -0.39 -4.28
N LEU A 14 1.87 0.76 -3.92
CA LEU A 14 2.89 1.50 -4.70
C LEU A 14 4.31 1.23 -4.19
N LEU A 15 4.46 1.19 -2.87
CA LEU A 15 5.71 1.01 -2.16
C LEU A 15 5.69 -0.27 -1.34
N PHE A 16 6.77 -1.02 -1.38
CA PHE A 16 6.95 -2.29 -0.70
C PHE A 16 8.09 -2.21 0.32
N LEU A 17 8.12 -3.14 1.27
CA LEU A 17 9.24 -3.27 2.19
C LEU A 17 10.55 -3.52 1.40
N ASP A 18 11.62 -2.86 1.81
CA ASP A 18 12.97 -3.16 1.30
C ASP A 18 13.49 -4.44 1.98
N TYR A 19 13.04 -5.59 1.48
CA TYR A 19 13.39 -6.90 2.05
C TYR A 19 14.89 -7.17 2.08
N GLU A 20 15.66 -6.66 1.12
CA GLU A 20 17.12 -6.76 1.10
C GLU A 20 17.74 -6.06 2.32
N ARG A 21 17.33 -4.83 2.55
CA ARG A 21 17.76 -4.04 3.70
C ARG A 21 17.32 -4.67 5.01
N LEU A 22 16.05 -5.10 5.10
CA LEU A 22 15.50 -5.71 6.30
C LEU A 22 16.21 -7.03 6.65
N ALA A 23 16.41 -7.91 5.68
CA ALA A 23 17.09 -9.18 5.89
C ALA A 23 18.52 -8.99 6.41
N ARG A 24 19.26 -8.06 5.80
CA ARG A 24 20.64 -7.75 6.19
C ARG A 24 20.72 -7.16 7.59
N GLU A 25 19.97 -6.08 7.85
CA GLU A 25 20.10 -5.30 9.08
C GLU A 25 19.48 -6.02 10.29
N VAL A 26 18.26 -6.55 10.13
CA VAL A 26 17.58 -7.28 11.20
C VAL A 26 18.27 -8.61 11.44
N GLY A 27 18.63 -9.35 10.37
CA GLY A 27 19.36 -10.61 10.48
C GLY A 27 20.66 -10.47 11.28
N ALA A 28 21.43 -9.41 11.01
CA ALA A 28 22.65 -9.10 11.77
C ALA A 28 22.36 -8.77 13.25
N ALA A 29 21.34 -7.94 13.52
CA ALA A 29 20.98 -7.55 14.88
C ALA A 29 20.50 -8.72 15.74
N VAL A 30 19.71 -9.64 15.16
CA VAL A 30 19.16 -10.79 15.90
C VAL A 30 20.05 -12.03 15.82
N GLY A 31 21.11 -12.03 14.99
CA GLY A 31 21.98 -13.19 14.79
C GLY A 31 21.25 -14.38 14.15
N VAL A 32 20.32 -14.13 13.25
CA VAL A 32 19.57 -15.13 12.48
C VAL A 32 19.81 -14.87 10.99
N PRO A 33 20.21 -15.88 10.20
CA PRO A 33 20.38 -15.69 8.76
C PRO A 33 19.01 -15.50 8.09
N LEU A 34 18.74 -14.27 7.62
CA LEU A 34 17.56 -13.91 6.89
C LEU A 34 17.91 -13.60 5.43
N THR A 35 17.00 -13.88 4.52
CA THR A 35 17.12 -13.51 3.10
C THR A 35 15.93 -12.70 2.66
N ALA A 36 16.13 -11.81 1.67
CA ALA A 36 15.03 -11.03 1.09
C ALA A 36 13.92 -11.95 0.56
N GLN A 37 14.28 -12.98 -0.19
CA GLN A 37 13.34 -13.96 -0.72
C GLN A 37 12.57 -14.69 0.39
N GLY A 38 13.25 -15.03 1.52
CA GLY A 38 12.62 -15.66 2.67
C GLY A 38 11.58 -14.77 3.34
N LEU A 39 11.87 -13.48 3.51
CA LEU A 39 10.92 -12.50 4.03
C LEU A 39 9.76 -12.29 3.07
N GLU A 40 10.03 -12.10 1.79
CA GLU A 40 9.00 -11.89 0.76
C GLU A 40 8.04 -13.08 0.68
N ALA A 41 8.54 -14.31 0.76
CA ALA A 41 7.72 -15.52 0.76
C ALA A 41 6.76 -15.62 1.96
N GLN A 42 7.07 -14.97 3.08
CA GLN A 42 6.20 -14.95 4.27
C GLN A 42 5.24 -13.76 4.30
N SER A 43 5.38 -12.78 3.40
CA SER A 43 4.60 -11.54 3.42
C SER A 43 3.10 -11.77 3.27
N GLY A 44 2.69 -12.68 2.38
CA GLY A 44 1.29 -13.01 2.15
C GLY A 44 0.63 -13.65 3.39
N GLU A 45 1.29 -14.62 4.02
CA GLU A 45 0.78 -15.25 5.25
C GLU A 45 0.74 -14.26 6.42
N ALA A 46 1.75 -13.40 6.55
CA ALA A 46 1.74 -12.34 7.57
C ALA A 46 0.56 -11.38 7.39
N ALA A 47 0.24 -11.01 6.16
CA ALA A 47 -0.91 -10.16 5.84
C ALA A 47 -2.24 -10.85 6.16
N LEU A 48 -2.40 -12.13 5.79
CA LEU A 48 -3.62 -12.91 6.09
C LEU A 48 -3.87 -13.09 7.58
N GLN A 49 -2.80 -13.27 8.40
CA GLN A 49 -2.93 -13.32 9.85
C GLN A 49 -3.46 -12.02 10.43
N LEU A 50 -3.08 -10.90 9.81
CA LEU A 50 -3.51 -9.59 10.23
C LEU A 50 -4.97 -9.28 9.86
N GLU A 51 -5.43 -9.68 8.69
CA GLU A 51 -6.83 -9.52 8.26
C GLU A 51 -7.81 -10.22 9.21
N ARG A 52 -7.38 -11.34 9.82
CA ARG A 52 -8.19 -12.11 10.79
C ARG A 52 -8.22 -11.50 12.19
N SER A 53 -7.42 -10.44 12.43
CA SER A 53 -7.34 -9.80 13.74
C SER A 53 -8.18 -8.51 13.76
N ASP A 54 -9.00 -8.34 14.81
CA ASP A 54 -9.75 -7.09 15.07
C ASP A 54 -8.81 -6.03 15.68
N THR A 55 -7.91 -5.51 14.85
CA THR A 55 -6.82 -4.63 15.27
C THR A 55 -6.98 -3.25 14.64
N SER A 56 -6.75 -2.17 15.44
CA SER A 56 -6.63 -0.81 14.91
C SER A 56 -5.50 -0.74 13.87
N ASP A 57 -5.67 0.10 12.87
CA ASP A 57 -4.70 0.20 11.77
C ASP A 57 -3.32 0.72 12.23
N HIS A 58 -3.30 1.53 13.29
CA HIS A 58 -2.05 2.00 13.92
C HIS A 58 -1.15 0.84 14.41
N ASP A 59 -1.74 -0.25 14.90
CA ASP A 59 -1.01 -1.43 15.34
C ASP A 59 -0.75 -2.44 14.21
N ARG A 60 -1.42 -2.30 13.05
CA ARG A 60 -1.33 -3.26 11.94
C ARG A 60 0.09 -3.37 11.39
N ALA A 61 0.75 -2.26 11.11
CA ALA A 61 2.11 -2.26 10.58
C ALA A 61 3.09 -2.97 11.53
N SER A 62 2.99 -2.67 12.84
CA SER A 62 3.83 -3.32 13.86
C SER A 62 3.57 -4.82 13.95
N ARG A 63 2.31 -5.23 13.95
CA ARG A 63 1.93 -6.65 14.01
C ARG A 63 2.28 -7.40 12.74
N TYR A 64 2.11 -6.76 11.58
CA TYR A 64 2.54 -7.31 10.31
C TYR A 64 4.04 -7.63 10.33
N LEU A 65 4.86 -6.67 10.75
CA LEU A 65 6.30 -6.83 10.83
C LEU A 65 6.70 -7.91 11.86
N GLU A 66 6.07 -7.94 13.03
CA GLU A 66 6.30 -9.01 14.02
C GLU A 66 5.97 -10.39 13.45
N SER A 67 4.79 -10.56 12.82
CA SER A 67 4.40 -11.82 12.18
C SER A 67 5.36 -12.22 11.08
N LEU A 68 5.78 -11.27 10.23
CA LEU A 68 6.72 -11.50 9.15
C LEU A 68 8.03 -12.10 9.66
N PHE A 69 8.62 -11.51 10.70
CA PHE A 69 9.89 -12.01 11.26
C PHE A 69 9.74 -13.31 12.03
N LEU A 70 8.62 -13.54 12.71
CA LEU A 70 8.32 -14.83 13.35
C LEU A 70 8.21 -15.95 12.31
N LEU A 71 7.47 -15.72 11.24
CA LEU A 71 7.32 -16.68 10.13
C LEU A 71 8.65 -16.93 9.41
N ALA A 72 9.52 -15.92 9.35
CA ALA A 72 10.88 -16.06 8.82
C ALA A 72 11.87 -16.76 9.79
N GLY A 73 11.41 -17.25 10.93
CA GLY A 73 12.21 -18.04 11.87
C GLY A 73 12.95 -17.24 12.93
N VAL A 74 12.63 -15.96 13.13
CA VAL A 74 13.17 -15.18 14.25
C VAL A 74 12.50 -15.64 15.56
N PRO A 75 13.28 -16.03 16.59
CA PRO A 75 12.73 -16.43 17.87
C PRO A 75 11.95 -15.29 18.55
N ARG A 76 10.83 -15.63 19.20
CA ARG A 76 9.93 -14.65 19.85
C ARG A 76 10.65 -13.75 20.86
N GLU A 77 11.60 -14.29 21.60
CA GLU A 77 12.42 -13.56 22.58
C GLU A 77 13.31 -12.48 21.95
N LYS A 78 13.55 -12.54 20.65
CA LYS A 78 14.33 -11.54 19.90
C LYS A 78 13.49 -10.43 19.26
N LEU A 79 12.16 -10.47 19.38
CA LEU A 79 11.27 -9.46 18.79
C LEU A 79 11.55 -8.04 19.31
N GLY A 80 12.03 -7.89 20.54
CA GLY A 80 12.49 -6.58 21.04
C GLY A 80 13.60 -5.99 20.19
N LEU A 81 14.63 -6.80 19.86
CA LEU A 81 15.73 -6.37 18.98
C LEU A 81 15.24 -6.08 17.54
N VAL A 82 14.28 -6.87 17.04
CA VAL A 82 13.64 -6.61 15.75
C VAL A 82 13.02 -5.22 15.75
N ARG A 83 12.16 -4.93 16.73
CA ARG A 83 11.46 -3.65 16.84
C ARG A 83 12.44 -2.46 16.92
N ASP A 84 13.44 -2.54 17.79
CA ASP A 84 14.43 -1.46 17.97
C ASP A 84 15.21 -1.22 16.66
N THR A 85 15.56 -2.31 15.95
CA THR A 85 16.22 -2.23 14.65
C THR A 85 15.30 -1.58 13.60
N LEU A 86 14.05 -1.99 13.53
CA LEU A 86 13.07 -1.44 12.59
C LEU A 86 12.82 0.06 12.84
N LEU A 87 12.71 0.48 14.10
CA LEU A 87 12.56 1.90 14.46
C LEU A 87 13.75 2.72 13.99
N ARG A 88 14.98 2.25 14.23
CA ARG A 88 16.21 2.89 13.73
C ARG A 88 16.20 2.98 12.21
N LEU A 89 15.94 1.87 11.52
CA LEU A 89 15.92 1.82 10.06
C LEU A 89 14.85 2.74 9.47
N HIS A 90 13.66 2.77 10.09
CA HIS A 90 12.58 3.65 9.68
C HIS A 90 12.95 5.13 9.86
N GLY A 91 13.67 5.48 10.94
CA GLY A 91 14.19 6.82 11.17
C GLY A 91 15.21 7.27 10.12
N GLU A 92 16.03 6.35 9.60
CA GLU A 92 17.00 6.62 8.54
C GLU A 92 16.34 6.79 7.16
N ARG A 93 15.40 5.89 6.83
CA ARG A 93 14.63 5.86 5.59
C ARG A 93 13.36 5.03 5.80
N HIS A 94 12.24 5.46 5.25
CA HIS A 94 10.98 4.73 5.35
C HIS A 94 11.15 3.25 5.03
N LEU A 95 10.50 2.34 5.79
CA LEU A 95 10.66 0.89 5.60
C LEU A 95 10.06 0.44 4.27
N TRP A 96 8.90 1.00 3.90
CA TRP A 96 8.31 0.84 2.57
C TRP A 96 8.99 1.79 1.59
N SER A 97 10.05 1.33 0.96
CA SER A 97 10.90 2.13 0.08
C SER A 97 11.33 1.41 -1.20
N ALA A 98 10.93 0.15 -1.36
CA ALA A 98 11.07 -0.57 -2.62
C ALA A 98 9.84 -0.34 -3.52
N MET A 99 10.00 -0.47 -4.82
CA MET A 99 8.92 -0.30 -5.80
C MET A 99 9.10 -1.29 -6.95
N HIS A 100 8.00 -1.81 -7.49
CA HIS A 100 8.06 -2.65 -8.69
C HIS A 100 8.51 -1.83 -9.91
N PRO A 101 9.44 -2.34 -10.73
CA PRO A 101 10.00 -1.61 -11.86
C PRO A 101 8.96 -1.10 -12.87
N GLY A 102 7.84 -1.79 -13.01
CA GLY A 102 6.76 -1.40 -13.93
C GLY A 102 5.85 -0.28 -13.42
N THR A 103 5.90 0.08 -12.13
CA THR A 103 5.00 1.07 -11.53
C THR A 103 5.13 2.47 -12.15
N PRO A 104 6.34 3.06 -12.35
CA PRO A 104 6.45 4.39 -12.96
C PRO A 104 5.87 4.46 -14.38
N ALA A 105 6.10 3.43 -15.19
CA ALA A 105 5.55 3.37 -16.54
C ALA A 105 4.02 3.28 -16.54
N ALA A 106 3.44 2.52 -15.61
CA ALA A 106 1.99 2.41 -15.49
C ALA A 106 1.35 3.73 -15.04
N LEU A 107 1.95 4.44 -14.06
CA LEU A 107 1.49 5.77 -13.63
C LEU A 107 1.55 6.77 -14.78
N ALA A 108 2.65 6.78 -15.54
CA ALA A 108 2.82 7.65 -16.70
C ALA A 108 1.74 7.39 -17.77
N ARG A 109 1.41 6.12 -18.08
CA ARG A 109 0.34 5.77 -19.03
C ARG A 109 -1.03 6.29 -18.59
N MET A 110 -1.38 6.15 -17.31
CA MET A 110 -2.63 6.66 -16.77
C MET A 110 -2.71 8.19 -16.87
N ARG A 111 -1.63 8.90 -16.53
CA ARG A 111 -1.55 10.37 -16.68
C ARG A 111 -1.66 10.82 -18.13
N GLN A 112 -0.99 10.13 -19.06
CA GLN A 112 -1.07 10.41 -20.51
C GLN A 112 -2.49 10.22 -21.07
N ALA A 113 -3.26 9.32 -20.48
CA ALA A 113 -4.68 9.15 -20.79
C ALA A 113 -5.60 10.21 -20.15
N GLY A 114 -5.03 11.21 -19.47
CA GLY A 114 -5.76 12.30 -18.83
C GLY A 114 -6.34 11.99 -17.46
N LEU A 115 -5.95 10.87 -16.84
CA LEU A 115 -6.38 10.53 -15.49
C LEU A 115 -5.59 11.34 -14.45
N ARG A 116 -6.29 11.84 -13.45
CA ARG A 116 -5.70 12.47 -12.28
C ARG A 116 -5.34 11.41 -11.26
N LEU A 117 -4.15 11.48 -10.69
CA LEU A 117 -3.69 10.48 -9.73
C LEU A 117 -3.54 11.08 -8.34
N GLY A 118 -3.91 10.31 -7.32
CA GLY A 118 -3.73 10.67 -5.92
C GLY A 118 -3.37 9.49 -5.06
N VAL A 119 -2.96 9.77 -3.82
CA VAL A 119 -2.63 8.75 -2.80
C VAL A 119 -3.46 8.99 -1.56
N VAL A 120 -4.00 7.91 -0.98
CA VAL A 120 -4.69 7.91 0.31
C VAL A 120 -4.12 6.78 1.15
N SER A 121 -3.32 7.10 2.13
CA SER A 121 -2.57 6.12 2.91
C SER A 121 -2.79 6.26 4.41
N ASN A 122 -2.94 5.10 5.08
CA ASN A 122 -2.79 5.02 6.52
C ASN A 122 -1.29 4.99 6.83
N SER A 123 -0.75 6.12 7.27
CA SER A 123 0.69 6.34 7.42
C SER A 123 1.00 7.16 8.68
N ASP A 124 2.28 7.33 8.97
CA ASP A 124 2.82 8.01 10.15
C ASP A 124 3.12 9.52 9.93
N GLY A 125 2.71 10.08 8.81
CA GLY A 125 2.99 11.46 8.40
C GLY A 125 4.17 11.58 7.42
N ARG A 126 4.81 10.47 7.05
CA ARG A 126 5.97 10.43 6.16
C ARG A 126 5.69 9.82 4.78
N GLY A 127 4.41 9.57 4.47
CA GLY A 127 4.01 8.97 3.19
C GLY A 127 4.47 9.78 1.97
N GLU A 128 4.38 11.10 2.00
CA GLU A 128 4.86 11.96 0.92
C GLU A 128 6.38 11.92 0.75
N GLU A 129 7.14 11.89 1.86
CA GLU A 129 8.60 11.72 1.85
C GLU A 129 9.00 10.39 1.20
N ALA A 130 8.29 9.30 1.53
CA ALA A 130 8.55 7.99 0.96
C ALA A 130 8.31 7.95 -0.55
N LEU A 131 7.22 8.56 -1.04
CA LEU A 131 6.92 8.69 -2.48
C LEU A 131 7.96 9.55 -3.20
N ALA A 132 8.44 10.62 -2.56
CA ALA A 132 9.50 11.46 -3.11
C ALA A 132 10.84 10.72 -3.21
N ALA A 133 11.20 9.96 -2.18
CA ALA A 133 12.41 9.13 -2.17
C ALA A 133 12.35 8.01 -3.23
N ALA A 134 11.15 7.50 -3.54
CA ALA A 134 10.90 6.54 -4.62
C ALA A 134 10.85 7.19 -6.02
N GLY A 135 10.89 8.53 -6.12
CA GLY A 135 10.89 9.27 -7.38
C GLY A 135 9.53 9.39 -8.08
N ILE A 136 8.43 9.06 -7.40
CA ILE A 136 7.07 9.08 -7.99
C ILE A 136 6.14 10.15 -7.39
N ARG A 137 6.63 10.98 -6.44
CA ARG A 137 5.80 12.04 -5.82
C ARG A 137 5.14 12.96 -6.85
N SER A 138 5.86 13.31 -7.91
CA SER A 138 5.38 14.23 -8.95
C SER A 138 4.29 13.64 -9.84
N ASP A 139 4.01 12.35 -9.75
CA ASP A 139 2.91 11.71 -10.48
C ASP A 139 1.54 11.96 -9.86
N PHE A 140 1.49 12.40 -8.60
CA PHE A 140 0.27 12.56 -7.82
C PHE A 140 -0.05 14.02 -7.57
N GLU A 141 -1.32 14.40 -7.83
CA GLU A 141 -1.82 15.75 -7.59
C GLU A 141 -2.19 15.97 -6.11
N VAL A 142 -2.64 14.91 -5.44
CA VAL A 142 -3.02 14.92 -4.02
C VAL A 142 -2.40 13.74 -3.30
N ILE A 143 -1.93 13.96 -2.08
CA ILE A 143 -1.46 12.92 -1.17
C ILE A 143 -2.12 13.16 0.17
N VAL A 144 -2.89 12.16 0.64
CA VAL A 144 -3.56 12.18 1.93
C VAL A 144 -2.92 11.14 2.84
N ASP A 145 -2.37 11.61 3.94
CA ASP A 145 -1.75 10.80 5.00
C ASP A 145 -2.65 10.87 6.24
N SER A 146 -3.05 9.72 6.77
CA SER A 146 -3.99 9.61 7.89
C SER A 146 -3.53 10.39 9.13
N ARG A 147 -2.23 10.39 9.41
CA ARG A 147 -1.64 11.11 10.53
C ARG A 147 -1.84 12.62 10.42
N LEU A 148 -1.83 13.15 9.20
CA LEU A 148 -1.95 14.59 8.94
C LEU A 148 -3.40 15.05 8.94
N VAL A 149 -4.33 14.21 8.43
CA VAL A 149 -5.74 14.57 8.32
C VAL A 149 -6.58 14.15 9.53
N GLY A 150 -6.06 13.26 10.39
CA GLY A 150 -6.73 12.79 11.61
C GLY A 150 -7.83 11.74 11.40
N PHE A 151 -7.93 11.16 10.22
CA PHE A 151 -8.81 10.04 9.86
C PHE A 151 -8.01 8.95 9.20
N GLU A 152 -8.37 7.68 9.43
CA GLU A 152 -7.73 6.53 8.81
C GLU A 152 -8.75 5.67 8.05
N LYS A 153 -8.34 4.98 7.00
CA LYS A 153 -9.16 3.98 6.33
C LYS A 153 -9.54 2.88 7.33
N PRO A 154 -10.77 2.40 7.34
CA PRO A 154 -11.83 2.54 6.35
C PRO A 154 -12.83 3.70 6.59
N ASP A 155 -12.45 4.77 7.32
CA ASP A 155 -13.30 5.94 7.47
C ASP A 155 -13.45 6.67 6.12
N PRO A 156 -14.67 6.89 5.60
CA PRO A 156 -14.87 7.52 4.30
C PRO A 156 -14.32 8.96 4.20
N ARG A 157 -14.14 9.65 5.34
CA ARG A 157 -13.61 11.02 5.37
C ARG A 157 -12.21 11.15 4.81
N ILE A 158 -11.38 10.10 4.96
CA ILE A 158 -10.01 10.13 4.40
C ILE A 158 -10.02 10.14 2.87
N PHE A 159 -10.96 9.43 2.23
CA PHE A 159 -11.13 9.43 0.78
C PHE A 159 -11.70 10.76 0.29
N GLN A 160 -12.63 11.35 1.04
CA GLN A 160 -13.20 12.68 0.73
C GLN A 160 -12.10 13.74 0.75
N ALA A 161 -11.16 13.69 1.71
CA ALA A 161 -10.02 14.61 1.77
C ALA A 161 -9.12 14.56 0.51
N ALA A 162 -9.15 13.46 -0.26
CA ALA A 162 -8.46 13.36 -1.55
C ALA A 162 -9.35 13.82 -2.71
N LEU A 163 -10.65 13.53 -2.67
CA LEU A 163 -11.59 13.86 -3.75
C LEU A 163 -11.90 15.36 -3.83
N GLU A 164 -12.01 16.04 -2.68
CA GLU A 164 -12.33 17.45 -2.61
C GLU A 164 -11.34 18.35 -3.38
N PRO A 165 -10.01 18.28 -3.15
CA PRO A 165 -9.04 19.05 -3.91
C PRO A 165 -9.02 18.71 -5.41
N LEU A 166 -9.38 17.48 -5.76
CA LEU A 166 -9.51 17.04 -7.15
C LEU A 166 -10.81 17.53 -7.78
N GLY A 167 -11.81 17.97 -7.03
CA GLY A 167 -13.11 18.38 -7.55
C GLY A 167 -13.84 17.24 -8.26
N ILE A 168 -13.64 15.99 -7.84
CA ILE A 168 -14.18 14.78 -8.46
C ILE A 168 -15.19 14.14 -7.52
N ALA A 169 -16.37 13.81 -8.04
CA ALA A 169 -17.35 13.03 -7.31
C ALA A 169 -16.85 11.60 -7.11
N PRO A 170 -17.21 10.92 -6.00
CA PRO A 170 -16.72 9.56 -5.69
C PRO A 170 -16.90 8.57 -6.83
N GLU A 171 -18.04 8.64 -7.55
CA GLU A 171 -18.37 7.75 -8.67
C GLU A 171 -17.48 7.97 -9.91
N GLY A 172 -16.76 9.09 -9.97
CA GLY A 172 -15.79 9.43 -11.01
C GLY A 172 -14.37 8.98 -10.69
N ALA A 173 -14.16 8.34 -9.53
CA ALA A 173 -12.85 7.92 -9.08
C ALA A 173 -12.80 6.40 -8.83
N LEU A 174 -11.67 5.79 -9.20
CA LEU A 174 -11.34 4.41 -8.86
C LEU A 174 -10.31 4.40 -7.73
N TYR A 175 -10.53 3.56 -6.72
CA TYR A 175 -9.54 3.31 -5.67
C TYR A 175 -8.79 2.01 -5.92
N VAL A 176 -7.49 1.98 -5.59
CA VAL A 176 -6.61 0.81 -5.70
C VAL A 176 -5.88 0.62 -4.37
N GLY A 177 -6.06 -0.52 -3.72
CA GLY A 177 -5.40 -0.87 -2.46
C GLY A 177 -5.17 -2.37 -2.34
N ASP A 178 -4.60 -2.84 -1.24
CA ASP A 178 -4.21 -4.24 -1.03
C ASP A 178 -4.95 -4.95 0.13
N ILE A 179 -5.65 -4.20 1.00
CA ILE A 179 -6.33 -4.76 2.17
C ILE A 179 -7.85 -4.65 2.02
N TYR A 180 -8.55 -5.80 1.94
CA TYR A 180 -10.00 -5.82 1.72
C TYR A 180 -10.78 -4.99 2.76
N GLU A 181 -10.53 -5.22 4.06
CA GLU A 181 -11.31 -4.61 5.15
C GLU A 181 -11.03 -3.09 5.29
N VAL A 182 -9.89 -2.63 4.83
CA VAL A 182 -9.44 -1.24 4.93
C VAL A 182 -9.76 -0.48 3.65
N ASP A 183 -9.32 -1.01 2.52
CA ASP A 183 -9.36 -0.34 1.22
C ASP A 183 -10.70 -0.56 0.51
N VAL A 184 -11.13 -1.82 0.37
CA VAL A 184 -12.36 -2.14 -0.37
C VAL A 184 -13.58 -1.62 0.38
N ILE A 185 -13.68 -1.93 1.67
CA ILE A 185 -14.80 -1.48 2.50
C ILE A 185 -14.79 0.04 2.63
N GLY A 186 -13.61 0.66 2.84
CA GLY A 186 -13.48 2.11 2.97
C GLY A 186 -13.87 2.86 1.70
N ALA A 187 -13.34 2.47 0.54
CA ALA A 187 -13.65 3.08 -0.75
C ALA A 187 -15.14 2.96 -1.10
N ARG A 188 -15.74 1.79 -0.88
CA ARG A 188 -17.18 1.58 -1.10
C ARG A 188 -18.04 2.44 -0.18
N ARG A 189 -17.66 2.63 1.08
CA ARG A 189 -18.35 3.56 2.01
C ARG A 189 -18.25 5.01 1.56
N ALA A 190 -17.16 5.36 0.88
CA ALA A 190 -16.99 6.68 0.28
C ALA A 190 -17.72 6.85 -1.07
N GLY A 191 -18.34 5.79 -1.61
CA GLY A 191 -19.07 5.80 -2.89
C GLY A 191 -18.19 5.60 -4.12
N MET A 192 -16.97 5.09 -3.94
CA MET A 192 -16.00 4.87 -5.03
C MET A 192 -16.06 3.42 -5.53
N ASP A 193 -15.74 3.22 -6.81
CA ASP A 193 -15.35 1.92 -7.32
C ASP A 193 -13.95 1.54 -6.79
N VAL A 194 -13.67 0.24 -6.68
CA VAL A 194 -12.43 -0.25 -6.10
C VAL A 194 -11.91 -1.48 -6.82
N VAL A 195 -10.59 -1.54 -6.97
CA VAL A 195 -9.82 -2.70 -7.44
C VAL A 195 -8.82 -3.10 -6.36
N LEU A 196 -8.75 -4.38 -6.04
CA LEU A 196 -7.83 -4.91 -5.04
C LEU A 196 -6.57 -5.44 -5.71
N LEU A 197 -5.41 -4.97 -5.26
CA LEU A 197 -4.11 -5.51 -5.66
C LEU A 197 -3.87 -6.83 -4.92
N ASP A 198 -3.87 -7.93 -5.64
CA ASP A 198 -3.76 -9.29 -5.09
C ASP A 198 -2.81 -10.15 -5.95
N PRO A 199 -1.50 -9.89 -5.92
CA PRO A 199 -0.54 -10.64 -6.72
C PRO A 199 -0.45 -12.12 -6.34
N ALA A 200 -0.82 -12.48 -5.11
CA ALA A 200 -0.77 -13.86 -4.61
C ALA A 200 -2.08 -14.65 -4.82
N GLY A 201 -3.18 -13.98 -5.23
CA GLY A 201 -4.49 -14.61 -5.41
C GLY A 201 -5.20 -15.00 -4.11
N ASN A 202 -4.85 -14.36 -3.00
CA ASN A 202 -5.39 -14.67 -1.67
C ASN A 202 -6.87 -14.31 -1.51
N HIS A 203 -7.39 -13.42 -2.37
CA HIS A 203 -8.75 -12.90 -2.31
C HIS A 203 -9.68 -13.51 -3.37
N ALA A 204 -9.29 -14.65 -3.95
CA ALA A 204 -10.13 -15.37 -4.92
C ALA A 204 -11.50 -15.68 -4.34
N GLY A 205 -12.56 -15.30 -5.07
CA GLY A 205 -13.95 -15.50 -4.64
C GLY A 205 -14.53 -14.39 -3.73
N ARG A 206 -13.76 -13.36 -3.36
CA ARG A 206 -14.31 -12.15 -2.75
C ARG A 206 -15.05 -11.29 -3.78
N ASP A 207 -16.04 -10.54 -3.32
CA ASP A 207 -16.81 -9.59 -4.14
C ASP A 207 -16.00 -8.31 -4.40
N VAL A 208 -14.91 -8.45 -5.14
CA VAL A 208 -14.07 -7.33 -5.61
C VAL A 208 -13.27 -7.79 -6.82
N GLN A 209 -13.05 -6.87 -7.77
CA GLN A 209 -12.15 -7.13 -8.88
C GLN A 209 -10.70 -7.10 -8.36
N THR A 210 -9.92 -8.15 -8.65
CA THR A 210 -8.51 -8.25 -8.27
C THR A 210 -7.60 -8.10 -9.49
N VAL A 211 -6.41 -7.56 -9.26
CA VAL A 211 -5.33 -7.45 -10.26
C VAL A 211 -3.99 -7.77 -9.61
N ALA A 212 -3.03 -8.23 -10.41
CA ALA A 212 -1.74 -8.66 -9.89
C ALA A 212 -0.68 -7.54 -9.82
N SER A 213 -0.91 -6.37 -10.44
CA SER A 213 0.10 -5.29 -10.51
C SER A 213 -0.52 -3.95 -10.88
N ILE A 214 0.21 -2.85 -10.62
CA ILE A 214 -0.18 -1.51 -11.08
C ILE A 214 -0.20 -1.42 -12.62
N ALA A 215 0.61 -2.20 -13.32
CA ALA A 215 0.52 -2.30 -14.78
C ALA A 215 -0.82 -2.89 -15.22
N ALA A 216 -1.31 -3.92 -14.54
CA ALA A 216 -2.63 -4.50 -14.82
C ALA A 216 -3.78 -3.53 -14.45
N VAL A 217 -3.61 -2.68 -13.43
CA VAL A 217 -4.55 -1.58 -13.16
C VAL A 217 -4.64 -0.63 -14.34
N ALA A 218 -3.48 -0.20 -14.88
CA ALA A 218 -3.45 0.68 -16.04
C ALA A 218 -4.13 0.03 -17.27
N ASP A 219 -3.84 -1.24 -17.54
CA ASP A 219 -4.47 -1.97 -18.64
C ASP A 219 -5.98 -2.05 -18.49
N LEU A 220 -6.46 -2.37 -17.29
CA LEU A 220 -7.89 -2.44 -16.97
C LEU A 220 -8.57 -1.08 -17.24
N ILE A 221 -8.05 0.01 -16.65
CA ILE A 221 -8.69 1.33 -16.76
C ILE A 221 -8.70 1.82 -18.21
N LEU A 222 -7.57 1.65 -18.92
CA LEU A 222 -7.45 2.08 -20.30
C LEU A 222 -8.34 1.28 -21.25
N SER A 223 -8.64 0.00 -20.93
CA SER A 223 -9.60 -0.79 -21.69
C SER A 223 -11.06 -0.33 -21.51
N LEU A 224 -11.37 0.32 -20.39
CA LEU A 224 -12.72 0.85 -20.09
C LEU A 224 -12.92 2.27 -20.65
N THR A 225 -11.85 2.93 -21.09
CA THR A 225 -11.89 4.27 -21.65
C THR A 225 -11.85 4.13 -23.18
N PRO A 226 -12.96 4.36 -23.91
CA PRO A 226 -12.91 4.31 -25.38
C PRO A 226 -11.92 5.35 -25.89
N GLU A 227 -11.14 4.97 -26.92
CA GLU A 227 -10.29 5.92 -27.65
C GLU A 227 -11.13 7.12 -28.13
N PRO A 228 -10.56 8.33 -28.10
CA PRO A 228 -11.26 9.54 -28.49
C PRO A 228 -11.66 9.59 -29.98
#